data_2a84e2d1179194cf88dc8cd1238a3c6c
#
_entry.id   2a84e2d1179194cf88dc8cd1238a3c6c
#
_cell.length_a   1.000
_cell.length_b   1.000
_cell.length_c   1.000
_cell.angle_alpha   90.00
_cell.angle_beta   90.00
_cell.angle_gamma   90.00
#
_symmetry.space_group_name_H-M   'P 1'
#
loop_
_entity.id
_entity.type
_entity.pdbx_description
1 polymer ?
#
loop_
_entity_poly.entity_id
_entity_poly.type
_entity_poly.pdbx_seq_one_letter_code
_entity_poly.pdbx_strand_id
1 'polypeptide(L)'
;MRAGRVWVDGRPATELGMRVDASTARIEVDGRRVNVRANHEYLLLNKPAGYVTTAADPQGRPTVMDLVGTRARVYPVGRLDADTQGLLLLTNDGELTHRLTHPRYQVPRTYLAEVRGPVSAEACKRLVDGVRLDDGPARAVSANVVRRGKTRTQVELVLTEGRKREVRRMLEAIGYPVTKLVRTRFGPVDLRGVKAGTTRRLAPHEVGELHRIVGL
;
A
#
# COMPACT_ATOMS: atom_id res chain seq x y z
N MET A 1 8.55 -12.58 -27.36
CA MET A 1 7.96 -13.95 -27.32
C MET A 1 7.27 -14.28 -28.64
N ARG A 2 6.11 -13.75 -29.01
CA ARG A 2 5.41 -14.13 -30.27
C ARG A 2 6.27 -14.03 -31.56
N ALA A 3 7.26 -13.16 -31.61
CA ALA A 3 8.19 -12.98 -32.73
C ALA A 3 9.46 -13.86 -32.64
N GLY A 4 9.51 -14.85 -31.73
CA GLY A 4 10.68 -15.75 -31.58
C GLY A 4 11.99 -15.10 -31.08
N ARG A 5 11.95 -13.83 -30.67
CA ARG A 5 13.16 -13.07 -30.32
C ARG A 5 13.68 -13.28 -28.90
N VAL A 6 12.90 -13.96 -28.03
CA VAL A 6 13.22 -14.18 -26.62
C VAL A 6 13.68 -15.62 -26.39
N TRP A 7 14.81 -15.80 -25.74
CA TRP A 7 15.37 -17.10 -25.39
C TRP A 7 15.60 -17.15 -23.88
N VAL A 8 15.36 -18.31 -23.29
CA VAL A 8 15.59 -18.58 -21.86
C VAL A 8 16.40 -19.88 -21.75
N ASP A 9 17.56 -19.80 -21.13
CA ASP A 9 18.49 -20.93 -20.96
C ASP A 9 18.78 -21.66 -22.29
N GLY A 10 18.96 -20.89 -23.37
CA GLY A 10 19.25 -21.40 -24.70
C GLY A 10 18.06 -22.00 -25.45
N ARG A 11 16.82 -21.85 -24.94
CA ARG A 11 15.59 -22.31 -25.60
C ARG A 11 14.69 -21.14 -25.96
N PRO A 12 13.99 -21.15 -27.10
CA PRO A 12 13.07 -20.09 -27.46
C PRO A 12 11.88 -20.05 -26.49
N ALA A 13 11.58 -18.88 -25.96
CA ALA A 13 10.41 -18.67 -25.11
C ALA A 13 9.18 -18.38 -25.98
N THR A 14 8.33 -19.37 -26.17
CA THR A 14 7.13 -19.27 -27.03
C THR A 14 5.85 -18.98 -26.26
N GLU A 15 5.80 -19.32 -24.97
CA GLU A 15 4.61 -19.17 -24.14
C GLU A 15 4.54 -17.82 -23.47
N LEU A 16 3.39 -17.11 -23.63
CA LEU A 16 3.11 -15.90 -22.88
C LEU A 16 2.79 -16.25 -21.43
N GLY A 17 3.47 -15.58 -20.48
CA GLY A 17 3.27 -15.84 -19.05
C GLY A 17 4.19 -16.93 -18.47
N MET A 18 5.14 -17.46 -19.24
CA MET A 18 6.19 -18.35 -18.73
C MET A 18 6.88 -17.70 -17.51
N ARG A 19 6.90 -18.42 -16.40
CA ARG A 19 7.61 -17.99 -15.19
C ARG A 19 9.04 -18.50 -15.24
N VAL A 20 10.00 -17.61 -15.05
CA VAL A 20 11.42 -17.94 -14.98
C VAL A 20 12.02 -17.32 -13.71
N ASP A 21 12.96 -18.02 -13.11
CA ASP A 21 13.74 -17.47 -12.00
C ASP A 21 14.77 -16.49 -12.57
N ALA A 22 14.53 -15.20 -12.38
CA ALA A 22 15.40 -14.15 -12.90
C ALA A 22 16.80 -14.13 -12.26
N SER A 23 17.00 -14.82 -11.12
CA SER A 23 18.30 -14.90 -10.46
C SER A 23 19.25 -15.92 -11.12
N THR A 24 18.68 -16.96 -11.73
CA THR A 24 19.43 -18.09 -12.30
C THR A 24 19.31 -18.17 -13.82
N ALA A 25 18.17 -17.78 -14.40
CA ALA A 25 17.88 -17.92 -15.82
C ALA A 25 18.72 -16.97 -16.69
N ARG A 26 19.27 -17.50 -17.77
CA ARG A 26 19.91 -16.73 -18.84
C ARG A 26 18.85 -16.29 -19.84
N ILE A 27 18.48 -15.01 -19.79
CA ILE A 27 17.49 -14.43 -20.72
C ILE A 27 18.21 -13.65 -21.83
N GLU A 28 17.85 -13.92 -23.07
CA GLU A 28 18.37 -13.24 -24.25
C GLU A 28 17.23 -12.70 -25.11
N VAL A 29 17.42 -11.51 -25.66
CA VAL A 29 16.51 -10.87 -26.64
C VAL A 29 17.35 -10.48 -27.84
N ASP A 30 16.98 -10.96 -29.02
CA ASP A 30 17.72 -10.75 -30.29
C ASP A 30 19.21 -11.13 -30.13
N GLY A 31 19.51 -12.25 -29.46
CA GLY A 31 20.86 -12.74 -29.21
C GLY A 31 21.65 -11.93 -28.16
N ARG A 32 21.08 -10.90 -27.56
CA ARG A 32 21.73 -10.10 -26.51
C ARG A 32 21.22 -10.51 -25.14
N ARG A 33 22.17 -10.82 -24.24
CA ARG A 33 21.84 -11.16 -22.85
C ARG A 33 21.18 -9.95 -22.16
N VAL A 34 20.01 -10.16 -21.61
CA VAL A 34 19.29 -9.18 -20.78
C VAL A 34 19.70 -9.41 -19.33
N ASN A 35 20.30 -8.41 -18.70
CA ASN A 35 20.60 -8.47 -17.28
C ASN A 35 19.32 -8.19 -16.49
N VAL A 36 18.68 -9.24 -15.97
CA VAL A 36 17.39 -9.17 -15.26
C VAL A 36 17.58 -8.88 -13.76
N ARG A 37 18.81 -8.65 -13.28
CA ARG A 37 19.01 -8.16 -11.91
C ARG A 37 18.41 -6.78 -11.81
N ALA A 38 17.12 -6.74 -11.50
CA ALA A 38 16.43 -5.51 -11.17
C ALA A 38 17.09 -4.95 -9.89
N ASN A 39 17.73 -3.78 -9.98
CA ASN A 39 17.99 -3.00 -8.79
C ASN A 39 16.63 -2.61 -8.23
N HIS A 40 16.18 -3.31 -7.18
CA HIS A 40 14.92 -2.99 -6.55
C HIS A 40 15.00 -1.60 -5.93
N GLU A 41 14.01 -0.78 -6.23
CA GLU A 41 13.79 0.50 -5.56
C GLU A 41 12.61 0.40 -4.60
N TYR A 42 12.76 0.99 -3.43
CA TYR A 42 11.75 1.03 -2.40
C TYR A 42 11.56 2.48 -1.94
N LEU A 43 10.38 3.02 -2.21
CA LEU A 43 10.05 4.40 -1.93
C LEU A 43 8.84 4.47 -0.99
N LEU A 44 8.86 5.46 -0.10
CA LEU A 44 7.72 5.92 0.65
C LEU A 44 7.27 7.25 0.06
N LEU A 45 5.99 7.34 -0.29
CA LEU A 45 5.31 8.58 -0.65
C LEU A 45 4.36 8.98 0.47
N ASN A 46 4.40 10.24 0.91
CA ASN A 46 3.31 10.83 1.66
C ASN A 46 2.26 11.37 0.69
N LYS A 47 1.32 10.50 0.31
CA LYS A 47 0.28 10.81 -0.68
C LYS A 47 -0.64 11.92 -0.17
N PRO A 48 -0.81 13.04 -0.87
CA PRO A 48 -1.83 14.02 -0.56
C PRO A 48 -3.23 13.56 -1.01
N ALA A 49 -4.29 14.21 -0.55
CA ALA A 49 -5.62 14.03 -1.11
C ALA A 49 -5.69 14.54 -2.56
N GLY A 50 -6.63 13.99 -3.34
CA GLY A 50 -6.85 14.39 -4.74
C GLY A 50 -6.11 13.54 -5.77
N TYR A 51 -5.08 12.79 -5.38
CA TYR A 51 -4.32 11.92 -6.27
C TYR A 51 -4.88 10.50 -6.26
N VAL A 52 -5.05 9.89 -7.43
CA VAL A 52 -5.48 8.49 -7.55
C VAL A 52 -4.28 7.55 -7.50
N THR A 53 -4.47 6.39 -6.86
CA THR A 53 -3.42 5.36 -6.74
C THR A 53 -3.49 4.42 -7.94
N THR A 54 -2.88 4.83 -9.04
CA THR A 54 -2.76 4.05 -10.28
C THR A 54 -1.48 4.45 -11.00
N ALA A 55 -0.97 3.57 -11.87
CA ALA A 55 0.15 3.88 -12.76
C ALA A 55 -0.25 4.78 -13.94
N ALA A 56 -1.52 4.70 -14.38
CA ALA A 56 -2.11 5.56 -15.40
C ALA A 56 -3.61 5.71 -15.13
N ASP A 57 -4.17 6.88 -15.42
CA ASP A 57 -5.60 7.14 -15.25
C ASP A 57 -6.25 7.52 -16.60
N PRO A 58 -7.19 6.71 -17.10
CA PRO A 58 -7.86 7.00 -18.38
C PRO A 58 -8.70 8.29 -18.36
N GLN A 59 -9.05 8.80 -17.18
CA GLN A 59 -9.84 10.03 -17.00
C GLN A 59 -8.97 11.28 -16.85
N GLY A 60 -7.63 11.16 -16.93
CA GLY A 60 -6.71 12.28 -16.83
C GLY A 60 -6.60 12.90 -15.42
N ARG A 61 -7.07 12.22 -14.36
CA ARG A 61 -6.90 12.70 -12.98
C ARG A 61 -5.44 12.57 -12.56
N PRO A 62 -4.93 13.46 -11.69
CA PRO A 62 -3.58 13.37 -11.17
C PRO A 62 -3.36 12.04 -10.43
N THR A 63 -2.25 11.37 -10.74
CA THR A 63 -1.88 10.07 -10.21
C THR A 63 -0.75 10.18 -9.19
N VAL A 64 -0.58 9.16 -8.36
CA VAL A 64 0.56 9.09 -7.44
C VAL A 64 1.90 9.06 -8.18
N MET A 65 1.92 8.65 -9.45
CA MET A 65 3.15 8.59 -10.25
C MET A 65 3.65 9.98 -10.64
N ASP A 66 2.77 10.99 -10.70
CA ASP A 66 3.15 12.39 -10.97
C ASP A 66 3.99 13.00 -9.83
N LEU A 67 3.97 12.36 -8.66
CA LEU A 67 4.73 12.77 -7.46
C LEU A 67 6.05 12.00 -7.30
N VAL A 68 6.35 11.03 -8.19
CA VAL A 68 7.48 10.12 -8.04
C VAL A 68 8.63 10.53 -8.94
N GLY A 69 9.71 11.05 -8.34
CA GLY A 69 10.91 11.52 -9.05
C GLY A 69 11.98 10.44 -9.23
N THR A 70 11.63 9.22 -9.72
CA THR A 70 12.63 8.18 -10.03
C THR A 70 12.62 7.79 -11.51
N ARG A 71 13.77 7.35 -12.04
CA ARG A 71 13.88 6.76 -13.38
C ARG A 71 13.50 5.29 -13.40
N ALA A 72 13.48 4.63 -12.26
CA ALA A 72 13.08 3.22 -12.17
C ALA A 72 11.55 3.09 -12.35
N ARG A 73 11.13 2.02 -13.00
CA ARG A 73 9.72 1.69 -13.17
C ARG A 73 9.19 1.09 -11.87
N VAL A 74 8.73 1.93 -10.95
CA VAL A 74 8.08 1.52 -9.71
C VAL A 74 6.55 1.59 -9.83
N TYR A 75 5.84 0.88 -8.96
CA TYR A 75 4.39 0.88 -8.86
C TYR A 75 3.94 0.87 -7.39
N PRO A 76 2.72 1.33 -7.10
CA PRO A 76 2.21 1.38 -5.72
C PRO A 76 2.00 0.00 -5.12
N VAL A 77 2.38 -0.18 -3.86
CA VAL A 77 2.09 -1.36 -3.03
C VAL A 77 0.71 -1.20 -2.39
N GLY A 78 -0.29 -1.80 -3.02
CA GLY A 78 -1.68 -1.60 -2.66
C GLY A 78 -2.19 -0.20 -3.06
N ARG A 79 -3.27 0.23 -2.39
CA ARG A 79 -3.95 1.48 -2.77
C ARG A 79 -4.34 2.30 -1.54
N LEU A 80 -4.45 3.61 -1.77
CA LEU A 80 -5.21 4.57 -0.96
C LEU A 80 -6.25 5.22 -1.86
N ASP A 81 -7.45 5.46 -1.33
CA ASP A 81 -8.48 6.21 -2.06
C ASP A 81 -8.01 7.62 -2.38
N ALA A 82 -8.61 8.28 -3.37
CA ALA A 82 -8.21 9.63 -3.77
C ALA A 82 -8.30 10.64 -2.61
N ASP A 83 -9.32 10.51 -1.75
CA ASP A 83 -9.55 11.35 -0.57
C ASP A 83 -8.79 10.92 0.69
N THR A 84 -8.01 9.83 0.62
CA THR A 84 -7.18 9.32 1.72
C THR A 84 -5.74 9.75 1.53
N GLN A 85 -5.13 10.22 2.61
CA GLN A 85 -3.77 10.75 2.65
C GLN A 85 -2.80 9.75 3.30
N GLY A 86 -1.50 10.02 3.20
CA GLY A 86 -0.47 9.41 4.02
C GLY A 86 0.38 8.38 3.31
N LEU A 87 0.91 7.44 4.06
CA LEU A 87 1.95 6.52 3.65
C LEU A 87 1.50 5.58 2.53
N LEU A 88 2.14 5.69 1.39
CA LEU A 88 2.04 4.76 0.28
C LEU A 88 3.44 4.27 -0.09
N LEU A 89 3.65 2.97 -0.11
CA LEU A 89 4.88 2.38 -0.60
C LEU A 89 4.82 2.22 -2.11
N LEU A 90 5.98 2.42 -2.77
CA LEU A 90 6.16 2.12 -4.19
C LEU A 90 7.45 1.31 -4.36
N THR A 91 7.40 0.31 -5.23
CA THR A 91 8.56 -0.53 -5.55
C THR A 91 8.41 -1.20 -6.92
N ASN A 92 9.48 -1.77 -7.44
CA ASN A 92 9.49 -2.70 -8.56
C ASN A 92 9.70 -4.15 -8.11
N ASP A 93 9.68 -4.43 -6.80
CA ASP A 93 9.74 -5.77 -6.23
C ASP A 93 8.33 -6.39 -6.19
N GLY A 94 8.06 -7.26 -7.15
CA GLY A 94 6.74 -7.89 -7.30
C GLY A 94 6.41 -8.90 -6.21
N GLU A 95 7.41 -9.66 -5.75
CA GLU A 95 7.21 -10.68 -4.70
C GLU A 95 6.87 -10.01 -3.36
N LEU A 96 7.66 -9.00 -2.98
CA LEU A 96 7.39 -8.22 -1.77
C LEU A 96 6.01 -7.53 -1.86
N THR A 97 5.68 -6.93 -3.02
CA THR A 97 4.37 -6.28 -3.24
C THR A 97 3.22 -7.25 -3.05
N HIS A 98 3.32 -8.44 -3.65
CA HIS A 98 2.30 -9.48 -3.51
C HIS A 98 2.08 -9.84 -2.05
N ARG A 99 3.15 -10.13 -1.31
CA ARG A 99 3.04 -10.53 0.10
C ARG A 99 2.55 -9.41 1.00
N LEU A 100 3.01 -8.18 0.81
CA LEU A 100 2.56 -7.03 1.60
C LEU A 100 1.07 -6.70 1.39
N THR A 101 0.51 -7.04 0.23
CA THR A 101 -0.89 -6.71 -0.09
C THR A 101 -1.86 -7.86 0.13
N HIS A 102 -1.39 -9.11 0.05
CA HIS A 102 -2.25 -10.28 0.16
C HIS A 102 -2.75 -10.49 1.61
N PRO A 103 -4.07 -10.71 1.83
CA PRO A 103 -4.68 -10.78 3.16
C PRO A 103 -4.09 -11.85 4.10
N ARG A 104 -3.55 -12.95 3.55
CA ARG A 104 -2.96 -14.04 4.34
C ARG A 104 -1.79 -13.61 5.25
N TYR A 105 -1.07 -12.55 4.86
CA TYR A 105 0.08 -12.07 5.62
C TYR A 105 -0.29 -11.07 6.71
N GLN A 106 -1.54 -10.61 6.74
CA GLN A 106 -2.11 -9.76 7.79
C GLN A 106 -1.22 -8.56 8.16
N VAL A 107 -0.56 -7.96 7.17
CA VAL A 107 0.34 -6.82 7.41
C VAL A 107 -0.44 -5.64 8.01
N PRO A 108 -0.08 -5.17 9.21
CA PRO A 108 -0.84 -4.12 9.89
C PRO A 108 -0.70 -2.77 9.18
N ARG A 109 -1.80 -2.03 9.14
CA ARG A 109 -1.89 -0.67 8.59
C ARG A 109 -2.53 0.22 9.63
N THR A 110 -1.82 1.26 10.04
CA THR A 110 -2.32 2.21 11.05
C THR A 110 -2.88 3.44 10.36
N TYR A 111 -4.08 3.80 10.74
CA TYR A 111 -4.79 4.96 10.23
C TYR A 111 -5.12 5.93 11.34
N LEU A 112 -4.98 7.21 11.07
CA LEU A 112 -5.49 8.30 11.88
C LEU A 112 -6.72 8.88 11.19
N ALA A 113 -7.90 8.67 11.78
CA ALA A 113 -9.17 9.17 11.30
C ALA A 113 -9.63 10.38 12.11
N GLU A 114 -9.97 11.47 11.45
CA GLU A 114 -10.63 12.60 12.07
C GLU A 114 -12.15 12.47 11.84
N VAL A 115 -12.92 12.53 12.92
CA VAL A 115 -14.38 12.48 12.91
C VAL A 115 -14.97 13.68 13.63
N ARG A 116 -16.27 13.99 13.40
CA ARG A 116 -16.97 15.05 14.08
C ARG A 116 -17.44 14.61 15.47
N GLY A 117 -17.36 15.54 16.43
CA GLY A 117 -17.83 15.33 17.80
C GLY A 117 -16.92 14.45 18.66
N PRO A 118 -17.32 14.20 19.89
CA PRO A 118 -16.60 13.37 20.84
C PRO A 118 -16.81 11.88 20.52
N VAL A 119 -15.75 11.07 20.61
CA VAL A 119 -15.81 9.61 20.48
C VAL A 119 -15.59 8.99 21.85
N SER A 120 -16.48 8.10 22.26
CA SER A 120 -16.36 7.38 23.51
C SER A 120 -15.39 6.19 23.43
N ALA A 121 -14.90 5.71 24.56
CA ALA A 121 -14.12 4.47 24.63
C ALA A 121 -14.93 3.26 24.18
N GLU A 122 -16.24 3.26 24.48
CA GLU A 122 -17.18 2.21 24.04
C GLU A 122 -17.31 2.15 22.51
N ALA A 123 -17.34 3.31 21.84
CA ALA A 123 -17.33 3.35 20.38
C ALA A 123 -16.05 2.72 19.80
N CYS A 124 -14.87 3.00 20.39
CA CYS A 124 -13.63 2.35 19.99
C CYS A 124 -13.67 0.84 20.25
N LYS A 125 -14.23 0.40 21.39
CA LYS A 125 -14.40 -1.02 21.69
C LYS A 125 -15.25 -1.73 20.65
N ARG A 126 -16.35 -1.13 20.19
CA ARG A 126 -17.20 -1.69 19.11
C ARG A 126 -16.43 -1.92 17.81
N LEU A 127 -15.45 -1.07 17.47
CA LEU A 127 -14.62 -1.27 16.28
C LEU A 127 -13.69 -2.48 16.41
N VAL A 128 -13.25 -2.80 17.63
CA VAL A 128 -12.40 -3.96 17.91
C VAL A 128 -13.23 -5.24 18.04
N ASP A 129 -14.37 -5.18 18.69
CA ASP A 129 -15.31 -6.30 18.81
C ASP A 129 -15.86 -6.72 17.44
N GLY A 130 -16.02 -5.74 16.55
CA GLY A 130 -16.47 -5.93 15.18
C GLY A 130 -17.73 -5.18 14.85
N VAL A 131 -17.81 -4.71 13.62
CA VAL A 131 -18.98 -4.03 13.03
C VAL A 131 -19.42 -4.77 11.77
N ARG A 132 -20.71 -4.77 11.49
CA ARG A 132 -21.24 -5.35 10.26
C ARG A 132 -21.21 -4.32 9.15
N LEU A 133 -20.54 -4.65 8.04
CA LEU A 133 -20.54 -3.90 6.79
C LEU A 133 -21.37 -4.66 5.74
N ASP A 134 -21.64 -4.02 4.60
CA ASP A 134 -22.42 -4.62 3.51
C ASP A 134 -21.77 -5.89 2.95
N ASP A 135 -20.43 -5.94 2.96
CA ASP A 135 -19.59 -7.04 2.47
C ASP A 135 -19.14 -8.00 3.60
N GLY A 136 -19.79 -7.97 4.75
CA GLY A 136 -19.54 -8.86 5.88
C GLY A 136 -18.95 -8.18 7.11
N PRO A 137 -18.66 -8.95 8.17
CA PRO A 137 -18.10 -8.41 9.41
C PRO A 137 -16.70 -7.81 9.18
N ALA A 138 -16.39 -6.72 9.87
CA ALA A 138 -15.11 -6.05 9.89
C ALA A 138 -14.70 -5.73 11.33
N ARG A 139 -13.43 -5.88 11.65
CA ARG A 139 -12.90 -5.55 12.97
C ARG A 139 -11.52 -4.92 12.89
N ALA A 140 -11.27 -3.96 13.77
CA ALA A 140 -9.94 -3.42 13.96
C ALA A 140 -9.13 -4.30 14.94
N VAL A 141 -7.83 -4.38 14.72
CA VAL A 141 -6.89 -4.98 15.70
C VAL A 141 -6.83 -4.12 16.96
N SER A 142 -6.86 -2.79 16.78
CA SER A 142 -6.98 -1.83 17.85
C SER A 142 -7.66 -0.55 17.37
N ALA A 143 -8.33 0.15 18.29
CA ALA A 143 -8.93 1.47 18.05
C ALA A 143 -8.81 2.31 19.31
N ASN A 144 -8.21 3.51 19.20
CA ASN A 144 -7.95 4.37 20.34
C ASN A 144 -8.19 5.84 20.00
N VAL A 145 -8.76 6.59 20.92
CA VAL A 145 -8.84 8.05 20.83
C VAL A 145 -7.47 8.64 21.16
N VAL A 146 -6.80 9.24 20.17
CA VAL A 146 -5.46 9.86 20.36
C VAL A 146 -5.55 11.36 20.63
N ARG A 147 -6.61 12.03 20.18
CA ARG A 147 -6.87 13.43 20.49
C ARG A 147 -8.36 13.71 20.57
N ARG A 148 -8.80 14.23 21.70
CA ARG A 148 -10.18 14.70 21.92
C ARG A 148 -10.25 16.20 21.74
N GLY A 149 -11.24 16.66 20.93
CA GLY A 149 -11.59 18.06 20.79
C GLY A 149 -13.09 18.25 20.94
N LYS A 150 -13.52 19.47 21.16
CA LYS A 150 -14.98 19.78 21.30
C LYS A 150 -15.78 19.47 20.03
N THR A 151 -15.20 19.75 18.87
CA THR A 151 -15.88 19.59 17.55
C THR A 151 -15.35 18.45 16.72
N ARG A 152 -14.12 17.97 16.99
CA ARG A 152 -13.44 16.92 16.25
C ARG A 152 -12.64 16.03 17.17
N THR A 153 -12.64 14.74 16.88
CA THR A 153 -11.84 13.74 17.57
C THR A 153 -10.96 13.01 16.56
N GLN A 154 -9.73 12.70 16.96
CA GLN A 154 -8.84 11.84 16.18
C GLN A 154 -8.80 10.44 16.80
N VAL A 155 -9.12 9.46 15.99
CA VAL A 155 -9.12 8.04 16.35
C VAL A 155 -8.03 7.35 15.53
N GLU A 156 -7.15 6.63 16.21
CA GLU A 156 -6.18 5.74 15.58
C GLU A 156 -6.79 4.34 15.49
N LEU A 157 -6.70 3.74 14.29
CA LEU A 157 -7.14 2.37 14.05
C LEU A 157 -6.02 1.58 13.41
N VAL A 158 -5.87 0.32 13.84
CA VAL A 158 -4.97 -0.65 13.19
C VAL A 158 -5.83 -1.74 12.54
N LEU A 159 -5.60 -1.97 11.25
CA LEU A 159 -6.26 -3.00 10.45
C LEU A 159 -5.24 -3.91 9.79
N THR A 160 -5.57 -5.17 9.59
CA THR A 160 -4.78 -6.14 8.82
C THR A 160 -5.43 -6.51 7.48
N GLU A 161 -6.64 -6.04 7.25
CA GLU A 161 -7.36 -6.12 6.00
C GLU A 161 -7.24 -4.82 5.19
N GLY A 162 -7.78 -4.79 3.98
CA GLY A 162 -7.73 -3.62 3.10
C GLY A 162 -8.92 -3.58 2.14
N ARG A 163 -10.15 -3.81 2.66
CA ARG A 163 -11.37 -3.69 1.86
C ARG A 163 -11.59 -2.25 1.39
N LYS A 164 -12.35 -2.09 0.34
CA LYS A 164 -12.68 -0.76 -0.21
C LYS A 164 -13.29 0.13 0.85
N ARG A 165 -12.63 1.28 1.14
CA ARG A 165 -13.06 2.30 2.12
C ARG A 165 -13.36 1.76 3.53
N GLU A 166 -12.67 0.71 3.95
CA GLU A 166 -13.00 -0.06 5.16
C GLU A 166 -13.07 0.81 6.42
N VAL A 167 -12.03 1.58 6.72
CA VAL A 167 -11.98 2.48 7.90
C VAL A 167 -13.17 3.45 7.92
N ARG A 168 -13.50 4.03 6.76
CA ARG A 168 -14.62 4.99 6.65
C ARG A 168 -15.96 4.33 6.92
N ARG A 169 -16.20 3.16 6.32
CA ARG A 169 -17.43 2.38 6.52
C ARG A 169 -17.57 1.90 7.97
N MET A 170 -16.48 1.45 8.58
CA MET A 170 -16.48 1.01 9.98
C MET A 170 -16.86 2.13 10.93
N LEU A 171 -16.27 3.31 10.79
CA LEU A 171 -16.57 4.47 11.62
C LEU A 171 -17.98 5.00 11.35
N GLU A 172 -18.42 5.03 10.10
CA GLU A 172 -19.77 5.42 9.71
C GLU A 172 -20.84 4.49 10.29
N ALA A 173 -20.60 3.16 10.29
CA ALA A 173 -21.51 2.15 10.86
C ALA A 173 -21.75 2.33 12.37
N ILE A 174 -20.84 3.01 13.07
CA ILE A 174 -21.01 3.35 14.49
C ILE A 174 -21.41 4.82 14.73
N GLY A 175 -21.75 5.56 13.64
CA GLY A 175 -22.24 6.94 13.72
C GLY A 175 -21.18 8.05 13.67
N TYR A 176 -19.94 7.74 13.28
CA TYR A 176 -18.85 8.70 13.22
C TYR A 176 -18.26 8.83 11.79
N PRO A 177 -18.92 9.55 10.87
CA PRO A 177 -18.41 9.73 9.52
C PRO A 177 -17.06 10.45 9.52
N VAL A 178 -16.11 9.90 8.72
CA VAL A 178 -14.72 10.37 8.67
C VAL A 178 -14.61 11.61 7.79
N THR A 179 -14.08 12.69 8.33
CA THR A 179 -13.80 13.95 7.63
C THR A 179 -12.41 13.98 7.01
N LYS A 180 -11.41 13.36 7.68
CA LYS A 180 -10.05 13.22 7.18
C LYS A 180 -9.48 11.86 7.55
N LEU A 181 -8.79 11.22 6.63
CA LEU A 181 -8.15 9.91 6.84
C LEU A 181 -6.69 9.95 6.37
N VAL A 182 -5.80 9.55 7.25
CA VAL A 182 -4.36 9.49 6.96
C VAL A 182 -3.84 8.11 7.36
N ARG A 183 -3.19 7.38 6.44
CA ARG A 183 -2.42 6.20 6.81
C ARG A 183 -1.06 6.62 7.33
N THR A 184 -0.81 6.40 8.61
CA THR A 184 0.41 6.83 9.30
C THR A 184 1.49 5.76 9.31
N ARG A 185 1.11 4.45 9.23
CA ARG A 185 2.05 3.32 9.20
C ARG A 185 1.60 2.24 8.23
N PHE A 186 2.57 1.51 7.68
CA PHE A 186 2.38 0.31 6.90
C PHE A 186 3.43 -0.74 7.32
N GLY A 187 3.01 -1.79 8.03
CA GLY A 187 3.93 -2.68 8.71
C GLY A 187 4.85 -1.90 9.66
N PRO A 188 6.18 -2.10 9.55
CA PRO A 188 7.16 -1.39 10.37
C PRO A 188 7.44 0.05 9.90
N VAL A 189 7.04 0.41 8.67
CA VAL A 189 7.37 1.71 8.07
C VAL A 189 6.44 2.80 8.58
N ASP A 190 7.02 3.94 8.97
CA ASP A 190 6.33 5.09 9.57
C ASP A 190 6.40 6.31 8.64
N LEU A 191 5.34 7.12 8.65
CA LEU A 191 5.21 8.33 7.83
C LEU A 191 6.01 9.52 8.36
N ARG A 192 6.48 9.50 9.59
CA ARG A 192 7.10 10.65 10.26
C ARG A 192 8.23 11.28 9.45
N GLY A 193 8.27 12.61 9.45
CA GLY A 193 9.32 13.39 8.77
C GLY A 193 9.16 13.54 7.27
N VAL A 194 8.15 12.92 6.63
CA VAL A 194 7.93 13.03 5.18
C VAL A 194 6.83 14.05 4.90
N LYS A 195 7.17 15.12 4.18
CA LYS A 195 6.19 16.16 3.79
C LYS A 195 5.16 15.62 2.80
N ALA A 196 3.93 16.13 2.87
CA ALA A 196 2.88 15.76 1.91
C ALA A 196 3.32 16.06 0.47
N GLY A 197 3.04 15.13 -0.45
CA GLY A 197 3.45 15.22 -1.85
C GLY A 197 4.91 14.87 -2.13
N THR A 198 5.70 14.48 -1.13
CA THR A 198 7.10 14.11 -1.33
C THR A 198 7.35 12.62 -1.14
N THR A 199 8.43 12.14 -1.76
CA THR A 199 8.92 10.78 -1.62
C THR A 199 10.27 10.75 -0.89
N ARG A 200 10.57 9.63 -0.23
CA ARG A 200 11.91 9.25 0.19
C ARG A 200 12.20 7.78 -0.12
N ARG A 201 13.46 7.44 -0.25
CA ARG A 201 13.86 6.02 -0.26
C ARG A 201 13.70 5.41 1.13
N LEU A 202 13.32 4.13 1.16
CA LEU A 202 13.37 3.36 2.40
C LEU A 202 14.83 3.08 2.77
N ALA A 203 15.10 3.14 4.07
CA ALA A 203 16.40 2.72 4.59
C ALA A 203 16.55 1.18 4.50
N PRO A 204 17.77 0.65 4.40
CA PRO A 204 17.99 -0.80 4.29
C PRO A 204 17.32 -1.61 5.42
N HIS A 205 17.32 -1.10 6.65
CA HIS A 205 16.65 -1.76 7.78
C HIS A 205 15.12 -1.79 7.62
N GLU A 206 14.48 -0.73 7.07
CA GLU A 206 13.05 -0.71 6.79
C GLU A 206 12.66 -1.76 5.74
N VAL A 207 13.51 -1.90 4.70
CA VAL A 207 13.34 -2.93 3.67
C VAL A 207 13.49 -4.32 4.27
N GLY A 208 14.54 -4.57 5.06
CA GLY A 208 14.74 -5.84 5.75
C GLY A 208 13.59 -6.22 6.67
N GLU A 209 13.04 -5.25 7.40
CA GLU A 209 11.86 -5.45 8.26
C GLU A 209 10.61 -5.80 7.44
N LEU A 210 10.39 -5.13 6.28
CA LEU A 210 9.28 -5.46 5.38
C LEU A 210 9.39 -6.90 4.85
N HIS A 211 10.58 -7.34 4.47
CA HIS A 211 10.81 -8.74 4.05
C HIS A 211 10.53 -9.70 5.21
N ARG A 212 11.08 -9.43 6.38
CA ARG A 212 10.94 -10.28 7.57
C ARG A 212 9.49 -10.52 7.96
N ILE A 213 8.65 -9.48 7.98
CA ILE A 213 7.24 -9.63 8.40
C ILE A 213 6.38 -10.43 7.43
N VAL A 214 6.84 -10.66 6.20
CA VAL A 214 6.14 -11.44 5.19
C VAL A 214 6.87 -12.74 4.83
N GLY A 215 7.95 -13.08 5.54
CA GLY A 215 8.69 -14.35 5.37
C GLY A 215 9.52 -14.42 4.08
N LEU A 216 10.20 -13.31 3.73
CA LEU A 216 11.20 -13.20 2.66
C LEU A 216 12.60 -13.05 3.23
#